data_754536ab05fe0ff89c583012eefea530
#
_entry.id   754536ab05fe0ff89c583012eefea530
#
_cell.length_a   1.000
_cell.length_b   1.000
_cell.length_c   1.000
_cell.angle_alpha   90.00
_cell.angle_beta   90.00
_cell.angle_gamma   90.00
#
_symmetry.space_group_name_H-M   'P 1'
#
loop_
_entity.id
_entity.type
_entity.pdbx_description
1 polymer ?
#
loop_
_entity_poly.entity_id
_entity_poly.type
_entity_poly.pdbx_seq_one_letter_code
_entity_poly.pdbx_strand_id
1 'polypeptide(L)'
;MADQGAVSAEPRPAARGVPGPLGWAAAFVVLTALVAATAEAGAWFVPFIVGVAAGVASLRWRRMVVLAVFAAVAGWAIPMWLLALRGLPAGATARTIASLAGLPPYAAVTIVATLLLAALQALAGAWLTRALLPRPRPRGPFHDHGDFSAISAENSPRS
;
A
#
# COMPACT_ATOMS: atom_id res chain seq x y z
N MET A 1 -24.21 -53.75 0.01
CA MET A 1 -23.18 -53.13 0.83
C MET A 1 -22.58 -51.98 0.02
N ALA A 2 -23.10 -50.80 0.22
CA ALA A 2 -22.63 -49.59 -0.47
C ALA A 2 -21.72 -48.85 0.51
N ASP A 3 -20.42 -48.90 0.26
CA ASP A 3 -19.40 -48.11 0.93
C ASP A 3 -19.49 -46.68 0.40
N GLN A 4 -20.19 -45.81 1.12
CA GLN A 4 -20.18 -44.38 0.84
C GLN A 4 -18.86 -43.81 1.34
N GLY A 5 -17.88 -43.71 0.43
CA GLY A 5 -16.60 -43.09 0.68
C GLY A 5 -16.81 -41.71 1.32
N ALA A 6 -16.37 -41.60 2.56
CA ALA A 6 -16.33 -40.32 3.32
C ALA A 6 -15.49 -39.34 2.52
N VAL A 7 -16.15 -38.41 1.83
CA VAL A 7 -15.49 -37.24 1.21
C VAL A 7 -14.91 -36.42 2.35
N SER A 8 -13.60 -36.54 2.55
CA SER A 8 -12.83 -35.71 3.51
C SER A 8 -13.08 -34.25 3.16
N ALA A 9 -13.83 -33.57 4.00
CA ALA A 9 -14.06 -32.12 3.86
C ALA A 9 -12.72 -31.40 3.99
N GLU A 10 -12.19 -30.94 2.88
CA GLU A 10 -10.97 -30.13 2.83
C GLU A 10 -11.15 -28.87 3.70
N PRO A 11 -10.26 -28.60 4.66
CA PRO A 11 -10.41 -27.44 5.54
C PRO A 11 -10.43 -26.18 4.69
N ARG A 12 -11.56 -25.49 4.65
CA ARG A 12 -11.69 -24.19 3.98
C ARG A 12 -10.66 -23.25 4.53
N PRO A 13 -9.78 -22.64 3.71
CA PRO A 13 -8.84 -21.65 4.17
C PRO A 13 -9.62 -20.54 4.87
N ALA A 14 -9.25 -20.24 6.14
CA ALA A 14 -9.89 -19.21 6.93
C ALA A 14 -9.90 -17.90 6.14
N ALA A 15 -11.08 -17.39 5.84
CA ALA A 15 -11.24 -16.13 5.13
C ALA A 15 -10.51 -15.05 5.93
N ARG A 16 -9.41 -14.52 5.38
CA ARG A 16 -8.68 -13.40 5.97
C ARG A 16 -9.66 -12.23 6.07
N GLY A 17 -10.23 -12.05 7.25
CA GLY A 17 -11.18 -10.98 7.53
C GLY A 17 -10.56 -9.62 7.20
N VAL A 18 -11.34 -8.76 6.54
CA VAL A 18 -10.94 -7.37 6.30
C VAL A 18 -10.74 -6.71 7.65
N PRO A 19 -9.58 -6.06 7.92
CA PRO A 19 -9.35 -5.39 9.19
C PRO A 19 -10.47 -4.38 9.46
N GLY A 20 -11.05 -4.42 10.67
CA GLY A 20 -12.03 -3.45 11.12
C GLY A 20 -11.40 -2.06 11.29
N PRO A 21 -12.17 -1.03 11.64
CA PRO A 21 -11.68 0.34 11.81
C PRO A 21 -10.51 0.42 12.81
N LEU A 22 -10.54 -0.37 13.87
CA LEU A 22 -9.45 -0.45 14.85
C LEU A 22 -8.16 -1.01 14.24
N GLY A 23 -8.25 -2.00 13.36
CA GLY A 23 -7.09 -2.55 12.65
C GLY A 23 -6.44 -1.53 11.70
N TRP A 24 -7.22 -0.69 11.06
CA TRP A 24 -6.72 0.40 10.22
C TRP A 24 -6.02 1.49 11.04
N ALA A 25 -6.59 1.87 12.19
CA ALA A 25 -5.98 2.82 13.10
C ALA A 25 -4.64 2.29 13.65
N ALA A 26 -4.60 1.03 14.08
CA ALA A 26 -3.37 0.39 14.54
C ALA A 26 -2.30 0.35 13.43
N ALA A 27 -2.66 -0.02 12.21
CA ALA A 27 -1.73 -0.02 11.08
C ALA A 27 -1.19 1.39 10.79
N PHE A 28 -2.04 2.42 10.85
CA PHE A 28 -1.61 3.80 10.67
C PHE A 28 -0.61 4.23 11.75
N VAL A 29 -0.88 3.95 13.02
CA VAL A 29 0.02 4.31 14.14
C VAL A 29 1.36 3.60 14.01
N VAL A 30 1.36 2.30 13.71
CA VAL A 30 2.60 1.51 13.54
C VAL A 30 3.43 2.04 12.37
N LEU A 31 2.81 2.29 11.21
CA LEU A 31 3.51 2.83 10.05
C LEU A 31 4.07 4.23 10.31
N THR A 32 3.30 5.09 10.95
CA THR A 32 3.75 6.45 11.31
C THR A 32 4.93 6.40 12.30
N ALA A 33 4.85 5.57 13.33
CA ALA A 33 5.94 5.40 14.30
C ALA A 33 7.20 4.83 13.64
N LEU A 34 7.06 3.87 12.73
CA LEU A 34 8.17 3.32 11.97
C LEU A 34 8.86 4.38 11.11
N VAL A 35 8.09 5.17 10.36
CA VAL A 35 8.64 6.26 9.54
C VAL A 35 9.31 7.31 10.41
N ALA A 36 8.72 7.70 11.54
CA ALA A 36 9.31 8.68 12.45
C ALA A 36 10.63 8.19 13.05
N ALA A 37 10.67 6.95 13.56
CA ALA A 37 11.89 6.38 14.16
C ALA A 37 13.02 6.24 13.13
N THR A 38 12.71 5.86 11.91
CA THR A 38 13.71 5.70 10.84
C THR A 38 14.14 7.02 10.23
N ALA A 39 13.30 8.06 10.26
CA ALA A 39 13.68 9.42 9.88
C ALA A 39 14.79 9.98 10.80
N GLU A 40 14.71 9.72 12.10
CA GLU A 40 15.76 10.09 13.07
C GLU A 40 17.08 9.36 12.78
N ALA A 41 17.03 8.13 12.26
CA ALA A 41 18.20 7.37 11.83
C ALA A 41 18.75 7.79 10.46
N GLY A 42 18.19 8.82 9.81
CA GLY A 42 18.61 9.32 8.51
C GLY A 42 18.14 8.48 7.32
N ALA A 43 17.23 7.55 7.53
CA ALA A 43 16.70 6.68 6.47
C ALA A 43 15.61 7.38 5.65
N TRP A 44 16.00 8.32 4.81
CA TRP A 44 15.12 9.16 3.99
C TRP A 44 14.28 8.39 2.96
N PHE A 45 14.64 7.14 2.65
CA PHE A 45 13.94 6.29 1.66
C PHE A 45 12.79 5.45 2.25
N VAL A 46 12.57 5.47 3.56
CA VAL A 46 11.54 4.66 4.23
C VAL A 46 10.12 4.96 3.76
N PRO A 47 9.71 6.22 3.48
CA PRO A 47 8.40 6.49 2.87
C PRO A 47 8.17 5.71 1.57
N PHE A 48 9.20 5.54 0.76
CA PHE A 48 9.13 4.73 -0.46
C PHE A 48 8.88 3.25 -0.15
N ILE A 49 9.59 2.67 0.83
CA ILE A 49 9.39 1.27 1.26
C ILE A 49 7.97 1.06 1.80
N VAL A 50 7.46 1.99 2.59
CA VAL A 50 6.07 1.96 3.09
C VAL A 50 5.08 1.97 1.92
N GLY A 51 5.35 2.78 0.89
CA GLY A 51 4.58 2.79 -0.35
C GLY A 51 4.60 1.44 -1.07
N VAL A 52 5.77 0.82 -1.19
CA VAL A 52 5.93 -0.53 -1.79
C VAL A 52 5.11 -1.56 -1.02
N ALA A 53 5.23 -1.59 0.31
CA ALA A 53 4.47 -2.51 1.17
C ALA A 53 2.95 -2.31 1.02
N ALA A 54 2.49 -1.06 0.95
CA ALA A 54 1.09 -0.74 0.69
C ALA A 54 0.62 -1.22 -0.69
N GLY A 55 1.51 -1.16 -1.70
CA GLY A 55 1.25 -1.66 -3.04
C GLY A 55 1.06 -3.18 -3.09
N VAL A 56 1.84 -3.94 -2.30
CA VAL A 56 1.73 -5.41 -2.19
C VAL A 56 0.44 -5.82 -1.48
N ALA A 57 0.03 -5.10 -0.43
CA ALA A 57 -1.13 -5.39 0.40
C ALA A 57 -2.51 -5.18 -0.29
N SER A 58 -2.59 -5.24 -1.57
CA SER A 58 -3.52 -4.69 -2.58
C SER A 58 -5.02 -5.04 -2.50
N LEU A 59 -5.58 -5.52 -1.39
CA LEU A 59 -7.02 -5.86 -1.30
C LEU A 59 -7.95 -4.62 -1.44
N ARG A 60 -7.48 -3.42 -1.10
CA ARG A 60 -8.21 -2.15 -1.26
C ARG A 60 -7.24 -1.02 -1.58
N TRP A 61 -6.65 -1.08 -2.76
CA TRP A 61 -5.61 -0.17 -3.28
C TRP A 61 -5.76 1.28 -2.84
N ARG A 62 -6.91 1.91 -3.10
CA ARG A 62 -7.08 3.35 -2.79
C ARG A 62 -6.91 3.66 -1.31
N ARG A 63 -7.46 2.82 -0.42
CA ARG A 63 -7.36 3.04 1.03
C ARG A 63 -5.95 2.81 1.54
N MET A 64 -5.25 1.80 1.02
CA MET A 64 -3.86 1.52 1.40
C MET A 64 -2.91 2.61 0.96
N VAL A 65 -3.06 3.13 -0.27
CA VAL A 65 -2.23 4.24 -0.76
C VAL A 65 -2.48 5.50 0.06
N VAL A 66 -3.74 5.84 0.33
CA VAL A 66 -4.08 6.99 1.17
C VAL A 66 -3.46 6.85 2.56
N LEU A 67 -3.60 5.68 3.19
CA LEU A 67 -3.03 5.40 4.50
C LEU A 67 -1.49 5.52 4.48
N ALA A 68 -0.82 4.97 3.48
CA ALA A 68 0.64 5.04 3.33
C ALA A 68 1.13 6.48 3.15
N VAL A 69 0.45 7.28 2.33
CA VAL A 69 0.78 8.70 2.12
C VAL A 69 0.59 9.49 3.41
N PHE A 70 -0.55 9.32 4.10
CA PHE A 70 -0.77 10.02 5.36
C PHE A 70 0.20 9.57 6.46
N ALA A 71 0.54 8.28 6.55
CA ALA A 71 1.53 7.78 7.49
C ALA A 71 2.94 8.33 7.19
N ALA A 72 3.32 8.42 5.92
CA ALA A 72 4.60 9.00 5.50
C ALA A 72 4.68 10.49 5.87
N VAL A 73 3.64 11.26 5.56
CA VAL A 73 3.57 12.69 5.90
C VAL A 73 3.58 12.90 7.41
N ALA A 74 2.75 12.16 8.16
CA ALA A 74 2.69 12.25 9.62
C ALA A 74 4.01 11.84 10.27
N GLY A 75 4.65 10.75 9.78
CA GLY A 75 5.93 10.26 10.27
C GLY A 75 7.07 11.27 10.11
N TRP A 76 7.03 12.12 9.09
CA TRP A 76 7.99 13.24 8.94
C TRP A 76 7.57 14.50 9.70
N ALA A 77 6.27 14.79 9.77
CA ALA A 77 5.76 15.97 10.45
C ALA A 77 5.96 15.90 11.98
N ILE A 78 5.75 14.71 12.58
CA ILE A 78 5.82 14.53 14.04
C ILE A 78 7.22 14.86 14.60
N PRO A 79 8.35 14.33 14.08
CA PRO A 79 9.68 14.70 14.56
C PRO A 79 9.94 16.19 14.42
N MET A 80 9.56 16.81 13.30
CA MET A 80 9.72 18.26 13.10
C MET A 80 8.93 19.07 14.13
N TRP A 81 7.69 18.64 14.42
CA TRP A 81 6.87 19.26 15.46
C TRP A 81 7.49 19.13 16.85
N LEU A 82 7.97 17.93 17.20
CA LEU A 82 8.62 17.67 18.50
C LEU A 82 9.89 18.50 18.68
N LEU A 83 10.70 18.65 17.63
CA LEU A 83 11.87 19.52 17.62
C LEU A 83 11.48 20.99 17.87
N ALA A 84 10.41 21.47 17.23
CA ALA A 84 9.91 22.82 17.44
C ALA A 84 9.41 23.04 18.87
N LEU A 85 8.70 22.05 19.45
CA LEU A 85 8.23 22.10 20.85
C LEU A 85 9.40 22.11 21.86
N ARG A 86 10.52 21.48 21.54
CA ARG A 86 11.73 21.47 22.36
C ARG A 86 12.53 22.77 22.25
N GLY A 87 12.04 23.79 21.54
CA GLY A 87 12.70 25.07 21.34
C GLY A 87 13.94 25.01 20.43
N LEU A 88 14.15 23.89 19.72
CA LEU A 88 15.24 23.78 18.76
C LEU A 88 14.95 24.66 17.53
N PRO A 89 15.97 25.30 16.91
CA PRO A 89 15.80 26.31 15.87
C PRO A 89 15.46 25.67 14.49
N ALA A 90 14.53 24.70 14.47
CA ALA A 90 14.12 24.00 13.24
C ALA A 90 13.63 24.99 12.16
N GLY A 91 12.91 26.04 12.57
CA GLY A 91 12.46 27.09 11.65
C GLY A 91 13.58 27.98 11.13
N ALA A 92 14.65 28.19 11.91
CA ALA A 92 15.83 28.93 11.44
C ALA A 92 16.61 28.12 10.42
N THR A 93 16.84 26.84 10.69
CA THR A 93 17.49 25.91 9.75
C THR A 93 16.72 25.81 8.44
N ALA A 94 15.39 25.67 8.51
CA ALA A 94 14.54 25.62 7.32
C ALA A 94 14.63 26.91 6.49
N ARG A 95 14.69 28.07 7.11
CA ARG A 95 14.89 29.36 6.41
C ARG A 95 16.25 29.44 5.72
N THR A 96 17.30 29.00 6.40
CA THR A 96 18.65 28.96 5.82
C THR A 96 18.69 28.04 4.59
N ILE A 97 18.10 26.86 4.68
CA ILE A 97 18.01 25.91 3.54
C ILE A 97 17.23 26.54 2.38
N ALA A 98 16.09 27.18 2.65
CA ALA A 98 15.29 27.86 1.63
C ALA A 98 16.12 28.96 0.92
N SER A 99 16.84 29.78 1.67
CA SER A 99 17.68 30.85 1.10
C SER A 99 18.83 30.29 0.26
N LEU A 100 19.48 29.21 0.69
CA LEU A 100 20.53 28.53 -0.09
C LEU A 100 19.98 27.92 -1.39
N ALA A 101 18.72 27.51 -1.39
CA ALA A 101 18.04 27.00 -2.59
C ALA A 101 17.49 28.12 -3.50
N GLY A 102 17.76 29.40 -3.21
CA GLY A 102 17.24 30.53 -3.97
C GLY A 102 15.74 30.76 -3.81
N LEU A 103 15.13 30.18 -2.78
CA LEU A 103 13.71 30.31 -2.45
C LEU A 103 13.50 31.42 -1.42
N PRO A 104 12.30 32.02 -1.35
CA PRO A 104 11.99 32.97 -0.28
C PRO A 104 12.23 32.32 1.10
N PRO A 105 12.82 33.03 2.07
CA PRO A 105 13.27 32.47 3.35
C PRO A 105 12.12 32.20 4.33
N TYR A 106 11.07 31.55 3.84
CA TYR A 106 9.95 31.09 4.64
C TYR A 106 10.15 29.64 5.05
N ALA A 107 10.21 29.37 6.35
CA ALA A 107 10.32 28.01 6.88
C ALA A 107 9.22 27.07 6.34
N ALA A 108 8.03 27.61 6.12
CA ALA A 108 6.89 26.86 5.56
C ALA A 108 7.20 26.25 4.19
N VAL A 109 7.97 26.94 3.33
CA VAL A 109 8.31 26.44 2.00
C VAL A 109 9.11 25.14 2.10
N THR A 110 10.15 25.12 2.92
CA THR A 110 10.98 23.92 3.13
C THR A 110 10.19 22.80 3.77
N ILE A 111 9.36 23.09 4.78
CA ILE A 111 8.52 22.09 5.45
C ILE A 111 7.56 21.46 4.46
N VAL A 112 6.82 22.27 3.69
CA VAL A 112 5.87 21.78 2.68
C VAL A 112 6.58 20.96 1.61
N ALA A 113 7.73 21.41 1.11
CA ALA A 113 8.51 20.67 0.12
C ALA A 113 8.95 19.29 0.65
N THR A 114 9.40 19.22 1.90
CA THR A 114 9.80 17.96 2.55
C THR A 114 8.62 17.00 2.71
N LEU A 115 7.47 17.48 3.18
CA LEU A 115 6.26 16.66 3.32
C LEU A 115 5.72 16.19 1.97
N LEU A 116 5.79 17.06 0.95
CA LEU A 116 5.41 16.70 -0.41
C LEU A 116 6.33 15.62 -0.97
N LEU A 117 7.64 15.72 -0.72
CA LEU A 117 8.60 14.71 -1.13
C LEU A 117 8.30 13.35 -0.49
N ALA A 118 8.00 13.31 0.82
CA ALA A 118 7.62 12.09 1.52
C ALA A 118 6.33 11.47 0.91
N ALA A 119 5.34 12.29 0.60
CA ALA A 119 4.10 11.85 -0.06
C ALA A 119 4.37 11.28 -1.46
N LEU A 120 5.20 11.95 -2.25
CA LEU A 120 5.58 11.50 -3.61
C LEU A 120 6.37 10.19 -3.57
N GLN A 121 7.29 10.02 -2.61
CA GLN A 121 8.02 8.76 -2.43
C GLN A 121 7.08 7.60 -2.11
N ALA A 122 6.15 7.78 -1.17
CA ALA A 122 5.16 6.76 -0.83
C ALA A 122 4.28 6.40 -2.04
N LEU A 123 3.84 7.40 -2.79
CA LEU A 123 3.04 7.21 -3.99
C LEU A 123 3.83 6.47 -5.09
N ALA A 124 5.07 6.86 -5.33
CA ALA A 124 5.95 6.22 -6.30
C ALA A 124 6.20 4.75 -5.96
N GLY A 125 6.48 4.43 -4.69
CA GLY A 125 6.65 3.05 -4.22
C GLY A 125 5.39 2.21 -4.45
N ALA A 126 4.23 2.74 -4.12
CA ALA A 126 2.96 2.07 -4.34
C ALA A 126 2.65 1.84 -5.83
N TRP A 127 2.94 2.83 -6.68
CA TRP A 127 2.77 2.72 -8.13
C TRP A 127 3.72 1.70 -8.76
N LEU A 128 4.99 1.73 -8.38
CA LEU A 128 6.00 0.80 -8.86
C LEU A 128 5.59 -0.64 -8.57
N THR A 129 5.17 -0.93 -7.35
CA THR A 129 4.70 -2.26 -6.96
C THR A 129 3.54 -2.72 -7.83
N ARG A 130 2.58 -1.83 -8.10
CA ARG A 130 1.42 -2.17 -8.93
C ARG A 130 1.79 -2.38 -10.40
N ALA A 131 2.82 -1.69 -10.89
CA ALA A 131 3.30 -1.89 -12.26
C ALA A 131 4.03 -3.23 -12.42
N LEU A 132 4.74 -3.67 -11.38
CA LEU A 132 5.54 -4.89 -11.40
C LEU A 132 4.75 -6.16 -11.04
N LEU A 133 3.68 -6.05 -10.24
CA LEU A 133 2.87 -7.21 -9.86
C LEU A 133 1.95 -7.62 -11.02
N PRO A 134 2.00 -8.90 -11.45
CA PRO A 134 1.08 -9.42 -12.45
C PRO A 134 -0.37 -9.26 -12.00
N ARG A 135 -1.19 -8.62 -12.80
CA ARG A 135 -2.62 -8.56 -12.53
C ARG A 135 -3.20 -9.98 -12.69
N PRO A 136 -4.01 -10.48 -11.73
CA PRO A 136 -4.79 -11.68 -11.95
C PRO A 136 -5.59 -11.48 -13.24
N ARG A 137 -5.31 -12.25 -14.27
CA ARG A 137 -6.11 -12.22 -15.49
C ARG A 137 -7.54 -12.56 -15.09
N PRO A 138 -8.55 -11.77 -15.49
CA PRO A 138 -9.93 -12.17 -15.33
C PRO A 138 -10.04 -13.55 -15.97
N ARG A 139 -10.47 -14.55 -15.21
CA ARG A 139 -10.87 -15.84 -15.80
C ARG A 139 -12.00 -15.50 -16.74
N GLY A 140 -11.72 -15.54 -18.04
CA GLY A 140 -12.74 -15.33 -19.06
C GLY A 140 -13.85 -16.36 -18.85
N PRO A 141 -15.12 -16.01 -19.11
CA PRO A 141 -16.25 -16.91 -18.97
C PRO A 141 -16.22 -18.10 -19.97
N PHE A 142 -15.17 -18.24 -20.77
CA PHE A 142 -15.06 -19.19 -21.86
C PHE A 142 -14.18 -20.42 -21.56
N HIS A 143 -14.10 -20.90 -20.32
CA HIS A 143 -13.46 -22.20 -20.04
C HIS A 143 -14.45 -23.32 -19.83
N ASP A 144 -15.70 -23.15 -20.25
CA ASP A 144 -16.64 -24.24 -20.34
C ASP A 144 -16.62 -24.83 -21.78
N HIS A 145 -15.43 -25.30 -22.20
CA HIS A 145 -15.29 -26.08 -23.43
C HIS A 145 -15.70 -27.55 -23.23
N GLY A 146 -16.51 -27.85 -22.21
CA GLY A 146 -16.97 -29.20 -21.91
C GLY A 146 -18.11 -29.70 -22.79
N ASP A 147 -18.80 -28.86 -23.58
CA ASP A 147 -20.08 -29.23 -24.18
C ASP A 147 -20.07 -29.43 -25.70
N PHE A 148 -18.91 -29.34 -26.34
CA PHE A 148 -18.86 -29.67 -27.78
C PHE A 148 -19.01 -31.16 -28.09
N SER A 149 -18.82 -32.04 -27.10
CA SER A 149 -18.97 -33.50 -27.29
C SER A 149 -20.44 -33.94 -27.39
N ALA A 150 -21.36 -33.17 -26.81
CA ALA A 150 -22.80 -33.52 -26.84
C ALA A 150 -23.46 -33.26 -28.20
N ILE A 151 -23.00 -32.24 -28.92
CA ILE A 151 -23.57 -31.85 -30.22
C ILE A 151 -23.17 -32.84 -31.32
N SER A 152 -22.00 -33.48 -31.21
CA SER A 152 -21.56 -34.49 -32.21
C SER A 152 -22.28 -35.83 -32.11
N ALA A 153 -22.88 -36.16 -30.97
CA ALA A 153 -23.57 -37.44 -30.77
C ALA A 153 -25.01 -37.46 -31.35
N GLU A 154 -25.64 -36.30 -31.53
CA GLU A 154 -27.04 -36.22 -32.01
C GLU A 154 -27.18 -36.27 -33.52
N ASN A 155 -26.08 -36.08 -34.24
CA ASN A 155 -26.11 -36.07 -35.71
C ASN A 155 -25.65 -37.39 -36.37
N SER A 156 -25.70 -38.52 -35.64
CA SER A 156 -25.42 -39.85 -36.27
C SER A 156 -26.64 -40.33 -37.05
N PRO A 157 -26.58 -40.48 -38.40
CA PRO A 157 -27.70 -40.96 -39.20
C PRO A 157 -28.01 -42.44 -38.86
N ARG A 158 -29.23 -42.69 -38.39
CA ARG A 158 -29.74 -44.05 -38.21
C ARG A 158 -29.92 -44.69 -39.59
N SER A 159 -29.03 -45.59 -39.92
CA SER A 159 -29.13 -46.50 -41.03
C SER A 159 -29.97 -47.73 -40.65
#